data_9348347948ddf1d29a86edfcc9df394e
#
_entry.id   9348347948ddf1d29a86edfcc9df394e
#
_cell.length_a   1.000
_cell.length_b   1.000
_cell.length_c   1.000
_cell.angle_alpha   90.00
_cell.angle_beta   90.00
_cell.angle_gamma   90.00
#
_symmetry.space_group_name_H-M   'P 1'
#
loop_
_entity.id
_entity.type
_entity.pdbx_description
1 polymer ?
#
loop_
_entity_poly.entity_id
_entity_poly.type
_entity_poly.pdbx_seq_one_letter_code
_entity_poly.pdbx_strand_id
1 'polypeptide(L)'
;MLADKIRHYQEEKKMLKNTPAGYKKEYPWLKEVDSLALANVQLNLEGAFRKFFREPGVGFPHYKSKKHSRKSYTTNMVNGNICLQDRFLKLPKMQPVKIKLHRMIPEGWKLKSVTVSREPSGKYFASLLFDCENQTAEKRQAEKFLGMDFS
;
A
#
# COMPACT_ATOMS: atom_id res chain seq x y z
N MET A 1 -1.34 17.88 4.94
CA MET A 1 -2.27 17.28 3.94
C MET A 1 -3.66 16.98 4.48
N LEU A 2 -3.83 16.04 5.44
CA LEU A 2 -5.18 15.70 5.93
C LEU A 2 -5.86 16.90 6.61
N ALA A 3 -5.17 17.56 7.54
CA ALA A 3 -5.69 18.76 8.22
C ALA A 3 -6.11 19.85 7.21
N ASP A 4 -5.29 20.11 6.20
CA ASP A 4 -5.58 21.14 5.20
C ASP A 4 -6.77 20.78 4.33
N LYS A 5 -6.91 19.49 3.96
CA LYS A 5 -8.10 19.02 3.23
C LYS A 5 -9.38 19.19 4.07
N ILE A 6 -9.33 18.86 5.36
CA ILE A 6 -10.47 19.00 6.26
C ILE A 6 -10.84 20.48 6.41
N ARG A 7 -9.86 21.35 6.70
CA ARG A 7 -10.06 22.79 6.85
C ARG A 7 -10.69 23.38 5.57
N HIS A 8 -10.06 23.17 4.44
CA HIS A 8 -10.55 23.68 3.15
C HIS A 8 -11.97 23.19 2.83
N TYR A 9 -12.28 21.92 3.13
CA TYR A 9 -13.63 21.41 2.93
C TYR A 9 -14.65 22.05 3.89
N GLN A 10 -14.26 22.33 5.13
CA GLN A 10 -15.15 23.03 6.08
C GLN A 10 -15.48 24.46 5.63
N GLU A 11 -14.48 25.15 5.06
CA GLU A 11 -14.59 26.53 4.59
C GLU A 11 -15.29 26.64 3.24
N GLU A 12 -14.86 25.88 2.25
CA GLU A 12 -15.28 26.04 0.86
C GLU A 12 -16.21 24.93 0.33
N LYS A 13 -16.44 23.86 1.11
CA LYS A 13 -17.18 22.65 0.69
C LYS A 13 -16.61 21.97 -0.56
N LYS A 14 -15.34 22.21 -0.86
CA LYS A 14 -14.61 21.65 -2.01
C LYS A 14 -13.40 20.85 -1.56
N MET A 15 -13.03 19.85 -2.36
CA MET A 15 -11.83 19.06 -2.10
C MET A 15 -10.56 19.82 -2.50
N LEU A 16 -9.64 19.99 -1.54
CA LEU A 16 -8.31 20.53 -1.81
C LEU A 16 -7.45 19.52 -2.58
N LYS A 17 -6.97 19.92 -3.75
CA LYS A 17 -6.02 19.14 -4.57
C LYS A 17 -4.59 19.46 -4.15
N ASN A 18 -4.14 18.90 -3.04
CA ASN A 18 -2.76 19.01 -2.58
C ASN A 18 -2.01 17.67 -2.71
N THR A 19 -0.72 17.74 -2.95
CA THR A 19 0.15 16.58 -3.14
C THR A 19 1.29 16.57 -2.13
N PRO A 20 1.88 15.41 -1.79
CA PRO A 20 3.05 15.35 -0.91
C PRO A 20 4.24 16.16 -1.43
N ALA A 21 4.35 16.31 -2.75
CA ALA A 21 5.40 17.10 -3.36
C ALA A 21 5.37 18.58 -2.93
N GLY A 22 4.17 19.17 -2.79
CA GLY A 22 4.00 20.54 -2.33
C GLY A 22 4.54 20.79 -0.91
N TYR A 23 4.50 19.76 -0.08
CA TYR A 23 4.96 19.84 1.32
C TYR A 23 6.47 19.63 1.50
N LYS A 24 7.22 19.25 0.46
CA LYS A 24 8.67 18.99 0.55
C LYS A 24 9.51 20.25 0.85
N LYS A 25 8.97 21.42 0.62
CA LYS A 25 9.63 22.69 0.99
C LYS A 25 9.51 22.94 2.50
N GLU A 26 8.33 22.74 3.04
CA GLU A 26 8.02 22.93 4.45
C GLU A 26 8.57 21.79 5.34
N TYR A 27 8.54 20.56 4.81
CA TYR A 27 9.01 19.34 5.49
C TYR A 27 10.13 18.67 4.69
N PRO A 28 11.40 19.13 4.83
CA PRO A 28 12.54 18.63 4.01
C PRO A 28 12.76 17.12 4.13
N TRP A 29 12.48 16.51 5.28
CA TRP A 29 12.60 15.07 5.52
C TRP A 29 11.74 14.21 4.57
N LEU A 30 10.70 14.77 3.96
CA LEU A 30 9.91 14.07 2.93
C LEU A 30 10.71 13.74 1.67
N LYS A 31 11.88 14.39 1.47
CA LYS A 31 12.79 14.08 0.35
C LYS A 31 13.52 12.76 0.56
N GLU A 32 13.67 12.32 1.81
CA GLU A 32 14.30 11.05 2.18
C GLU A 32 13.35 9.87 1.96
N VAL A 33 12.05 10.14 1.96
CA VAL A 33 11.02 9.11 1.76
C VAL A 33 10.83 8.80 0.29
N ASP A 34 10.57 7.55 -0.03
CA ASP A 34 10.21 7.13 -1.38
C ASP A 34 8.98 7.88 -1.91
N SER A 35 9.13 8.50 -3.07
CA SER A 35 8.09 9.31 -3.70
C SER A 35 6.86 8.49 -4.09
N LEU A 36 7.03 7.22 -4.49
CA LEU A 36 5.92 6.33 -4.82
C LEU A 36 5.16 5.88 -3.59
N ALA A 37 5.86 5.68 -2.47
CA ALA A 37 5.20 5.44 -1.18
C ALA A 37 4.36 6.66 -0.76
N LEU A 38 4.86 7.87 -0.94
CA LEU A 38 4.10 9.11 -0.67
C LEU A 38 2.89 9.24 -1.61
N ALA A 39 3.02 8.87 -2.89
CA ALA A 39 1.91 8.86 -3.84
C ALA A 39 0.82 7.86 -3.41
N ASN A 40 1.18 6.67 -2.95
CA ASN A 40 0.23 5.69 -2.41
C ASN A 40 -0.51 6.22 -1.17
N VAL A 41 0.17 6.94 -0.28
CA VAL A 41 -0.48 7.60 0.86
C VAL A 41 -1.51 8.63 0.40
N GLN A 42 -1.18 9.42 -0.63
CA GLN A 42 -2.12 10.37 -1.23
C GLN A 42 -3.35 9.66 -1.80
N LEU A 43 -3.17 8.60 -2.61
CA LEU A 43 -4.25 7.82 -3.20
C LEU A 43 -5.16 7.20 -2.13
N ASN A 44 -4.58 6.67 -1.05
CA ASN A 44 -5.33 6.13 0.08
C ASN A 44 -6.17 7.21 0.78
N LEU A 45 -5.60 8.40 0.96
CA LEU A 45 -6.32 9.53 1.56
C LEU A 45 -7.47 10.01 0.66
N GLU A 46 -7.23 10.11 -0.64
CA GLU A 46 -8.27 10.48 -1.62
C GLU A 46 -9.37 9.42 -1.71
N GLY A 47 -9.00 8.13 -1.62
CA GLY A 47 -9.94 7.02 -1.52
C GLY A 47 -10.84 7.11 -0.28
N ALA A 48 -10.25 7.45 0.87
CA ALA A 48 -10.98 7.63 2.12
C ALA A 48 -11.99 8.80 2.03
N PHE A 49 -11.59 9.93 1.42
CA PHE A 49 -12.53 11.04 1.18
C PHE A 49 -13.63 10.67 0.19
N ARG A 50 -13.29 9.97 -0.91
CA ARG A 50 -14.31 9.48 -1.85
C ARG A 50 -15.33 8.58 -1.17
N LYS A 51 -14.88 7.71 -0.27
CA LYS A 51 -15.77 6.86 0.52
C LYS A 51 -16.69 7.70 1.42
N PHE A 52 -16.13 8.67 2.14
CA PHE A 52 -16.89 9.60 2.97
C PHE A 52 -18.00 10.31 2.19
N PHE A 53 -17.73 10.77 0.96
CA PHE A 53 -18.75 11.46 0.15
C PHE A 53 -19.79 10.55 -0.48
N ARG A 54 -19.46 9.29 -0.72
CA ARG A 54 -20.32 8.34 -1.42
C ARG A 54 -21.22 7.53 -0.49
N GLU A 55 -20.73 7.21 0.70
CA GLU A 55 -21.38 6.26 1.61
C GLU A 55 -21.96 7.00 2.83
N PRO A 56 -23.31 7.04 3.00
CA PRO A 56 -23.92 7.57 4.22
C PRO A 56 -23.42 6.81 5.46
N GLY A 57 -23.17 7.53 6.55
CA GLY A 57 -22.70 6.96 7.80
C GLY A 57 -21.18 6.79 7.92
N VAL A 58 -20.42 6.98 6.84
CA VAL A 58 -18.96 7.03 6.91
C VAL A 58 -18.51 8.42 7.38
N GLY A 59 -17.78 8.46 8.49
CA GLY A 59 -17.22 9.72 9.02
C GLY A 59 -16.00 10.22 8.24
N PHE A 60 -15.55 11.42 8.59
CA PHE A 60 -14.32 12.00 8.04
C PHE A 60 -13.11 11.08 8.27
N PRO A 61 -12.15 11.06 7.31
CA PRO A 61 -10.90 10.35 7.52
C PRO A 61 -10.18 10.86 8.78
N HIS A 62 -9.76 9.93 9.63
CA HIS A 62 -9.07 10.23 10.87
C HIS A 62 -7.57 9.97 10.77
N TYR A 63 -6.79 10.65 11.63
CA TYR A 63 -5.38 10.35 11.78
C TYR A 63 -5.18 8.94 12.34
N LYS A 64 -4.27 8.19 11.74
CA LYS A 64 -3.85 6.90 12.28
C LYS A 64 -3.03 7.08 13.53
N SER A 65 -3.40 6.40 14.60
CA SER A 65 -2.61 6.38 15.82
C SER A 65 -1.30 5.63 15.64
N LYS A 66 -0.18 6.18 16.13
CA LYS A 66 1.11 5.47 16.14
C LYS A 66 1.08 4.20 16.99
N LYS A 67 0.22 4.15 18.00
CA LYS A 67 0.14 3.05 18.97
C LYS A 67 -0.70 1.88 18.43
N HIS A 68 -1.83 2.17 17.80
CA HIS A 68 -2.83 1.15 17.43
C HIS A 68 -2.93 0.88 15.94
N SER A 69 -2.33 1.68 15.08
CA SER A 69 -2.40 1.46 13.63
C SER A 69 -1.32 0.52 13.13
N ARG A 70 -1.68 -0.30 12.14
CA ARG A 70 -0.72 -1.13 11.42
C ARG A 70 0.36 -0.26 10.78
N LYS A 71 1.62 -0.56 11.07
CA LYS A 71 2.78 0.13 10.52
C LYS A 71 3.13 -0.51 9.18
N SER A 72 2.63 0.05 8.09
CA SER A 72 2.93 -0.45 6.74
C SER A 72 2.95 0.68 5.72
N TYR A 73 3.72 0.48 4.66
CA TYR A 73 3.70 1.31 3.46
C TYR A 73 3.82 0.44 2.22
N THR A 74 3.30 0.94 1.10
CA THR A 74 3.40 0.28 -0.21
C THR A 74 4.17 1.17 -1.17
N THR A 75 5.06 0.56 -1.94
CA THR A 75 5.75 1.21 -3.06
C THR A 75 5.53 0.40 -4.33
N ASN A 76 5.40 1.10 -5.47
CA ASN A 76 5.14 0.48 -6.75
C ASN A 76 6.44 0.27 -7.54
N MET A 77 6.46 -0.77 -8.36
CA MET A 77 7.53 -0.98 -9.32
C MET A 77 7.37 0.00 -10.49
N VAL A 78 8.36 0.85 -10.68
CA VAL A 78 8.45 1.78 -11.82
C VAL A 78 9.90 1.84 -12.26
N ASN A 79 10.17 1.56 -13.53
CA ASN A 79 11.51 1.67 -14.13
C ASN A 79 12.62 0.94 -13.33
N GLY A 80 12.31 -0.24 -12.79
CA GLY A 80 13.32 -1.04 -12.08
C GLY A 80 13.76 -0.49 -10.72
N ASN A 81 12.98 0.40 -10.10
CA ASN A 81 13.28 1.00 -8.80
C ASN A 81 13.26 0.01 -7.63
N ILE A 82 12.66 -1.16 -7.81
CA ILE A 82 12.66 -2.27 -6.87
C ILE A 82 13.41 -3.43 -7.53
N CYS A 83 14.35 -4.02 -6.82
CA CYS A 83 15.08 -5.19 -7.30
C CYS A 83 14.98 -6.31 -6.26
N LEU A 84 14.66 -7.50 -6.74
CA LEU A 84 14.75 -8.72 -5.97
C LEU A 84 15.77 -9.64 -6.64
N GLN A 85 16.89 -9.85 -5.98
CA GLN A 85 17.96 -10.70 -6.48
C GLN A 85 18.37 -11.68 -5.38
N ASP A 86 18.31 -12.96 -5.67
CA ASP A 86 18.56 -14.06 -4.72
C ASP A 86 17.70 -13.93 -3.46
N ARG A 87 18.32 -13.45 -2.38
CA ARG A 87 17.68 -13.23 -1.08
C ARG A 87 17.74 -11.77 -0.64
N PHE A 88 18.01 -10.86 -1.57
CA PHE A 88 18.09 -9.43 -1.27
C PHE A 88 16.98 -8.67 -1.98
N LEU A 89 16.23 -7.90 -1.18
CA LEU A 89 15.23 -6.98 -1.67
C LEU A 89 15.78 -5.55 -1.55
N LYS A 90 15.94 -4.89 -2.68
CA LYS A 90 16.29 -3.47 -2.77
C LYS A 90 15.03 -2.66 -3.00
N LEU A 91 14.76 -1.75 -2.09
CA LEU A 91 13.67 -0.78 -2.18
C LEU A 91 14.21 0.62 -2.43
N PRO A 92 13.41 1.55 -2.98
CA PRO A 92 13.82 2.93 -3.17
C PRO A 92 14.30 3.58 -1.86
N LYS A 93 15.36 4.36 -1.94
CA LYS A 93 15.94 5.08 -0.79
C LYS A 93 16.47 4.19 0.35
N MET A 94 16.64 2.91 0.11
CA MET A 94 17.16 1.96 1.11
C MET A 94 18.31 1.12 0.53
N GLN A 95 19.19 0.66 1.42
CA GLN A 95 20.16 -0.37 1.07
C GLN A 95 19.45 -1.72 0.87
N PRO A 96 20.03 -2.64 0.07
CA PRO A 96 19.47 -3.98 -0.08
C PRO A 96 19.33 -4.69 1.26
N VAL A 97 18.16 -5.25 1.52
CA VAL A 97 17.84 -5.95 2.76
C VAL A 97 17.72 -7.44 2.47
N LYS A 98 18.39 -8.25 3.28
CA LYS A 98 18.27 -9.70 3.20
C LYS A 98 16.89 -10.15 3.67
N ILE A 99 16.21 -10.94 2.85
CA ILE A 99 14.88 -11.47 3.15
C ILE A 99 14.85 -12.99 3.12
N LYS A 100 13.84 -13.57 3.78
CA LYS A 100 13.53 -14.99 3.69
C LYS A 100 12.33 -15.16 2.78
N LEU A 101 12.54 -15.67 1.57
CA LEU A 101 11.44 -16.04 0.68
C LEU A 101 10.79 -17.33 1.20
N HIS A 102 9.47 -17.35 1.31
CA HIS A 102 8.73 -18.55 1.71
C HIS A 102 8.25 -19.36 0.49
N ARG A 103 8.29 -18.79 -0.71
CA ARG A 103 7.96 -19.44 -1.98
C ARG A 103 8.98 -19.03 -3.04
N MET A 104 9.25 -19.94 -3.97
CA MET A 104 9.95 -19.58 -5.20
C MET A 104 9.02 -18.73 -6.07
N ILE A 105 9.60 -17.76 -6.74
CA ILE A 105 8.87 -16.91 -7.67
C ILE A 105 9.01 -17.55 -9.05
N PRO A 106 7.90 -17.90 -9.72
CA PRO A 106 7.94 -18.47 -11.06
C PRO A 106 8.53 -17.46 -12.06
N GLU A 107 9.21 -18.00 -13.07
CA GLU A 107 9.71 -17.20 -14.19
C GLU A 107 8.54 -16.52 -14.94
N GLY A 108 8.81 -15.34 -15.48
CA GLY A 108 7.80 -14.56 -16.21
C GLY A 108 6.88 -13.71 -15.34
N TRP A 109 6.85 -13.90 -14.03
CA TRP A 109 6.07 -13.06 -13.15
C TRP A 109 6.68 -11.67 -13.00
N LYS A 110 5.86 -10.62 -13.22
CA LYS A 110 6.31 -9.23 -13.17
C LYS A 110 5.94 -8.59 -11.83
N LEU A 111 6.95 -8.16 -11.07
CA LEU A 111 6.71 -7.46 -9.80
C LEU A 111 6.00 -6.12 -10.06
N LYS A 112 4.88 -5.89 -9.37
CA LYS A 112 4.07 -4.64 -9.47
C LYS A 112 4.27 -3.72 -8.27
N SER A 113 4.27 -4.28 -7.09
CA SER A 113 4.44 -3.49 -5.86
C SER A 113 4.96 -4.34 -4.71
N VAL A 114 5.50 -3.64 -3.72
CA VAL A 114 5.92 -4.24 -2.45
C VAL A 114 5.27 -3.48 -1.31
N THR A 115 4.63 -4.21 -0.41
CA THR A 115 4.12 -3.66 0.85
C THR A 115 4.98 -4.16 2.00
N VAL A 116 5.67 -3.24 2.65
CA VAL A 116 6.43 -3.54 3.87
C VAL A 116 5.56 -3.26 5.08
N SER A 117 5.52 -4.21 6.01
CA SER A 117 4.78 -4.08 7.27
C SER A 117 5.64 -4.48 8.45
N ARG A 118 5.40 -3.82 9.60
CA ARG A 118 5.97 -4.18 10.89
C ARG A 118 4.88 -4.66 11.81
N GLU A 119 5.08 -5.81 12.41
CA GLU A 119 4.18 -6.34 13.44
C GLU A 119 4.53 -5.84 14.85
N PRO A 120 3.59 -5.97 15.81
CA PRO A 120 3.85 -5.66 17.22
C PRO A 120 5.04 -6.41 17.82
N SER A 121 5.30 -7.63 17.32
CA SER A 121 6.47 -8.46 17.68
C SER A 121 7.82 -7.85 17.27
N GLY A 122 7.82 -6.74 16.52
CA GLY A 122 9.01 -6.12 15.96
C GLY A 122 9.49 -6.73 14.65
N LYS A 123 8.89 -7.84 14.20
CA LYS A 123 9.23 -8.48 12.92
C LYS A 123 8.72 -7.66 11.74
N TYR A 124 9.49 -7.70 10.63
CA TYR A 124 9.14 -7.06 9.38
C TYR A 124 8.77 -8.10 8.33
N PHE A 125 7.78 -7.78 7.53
CA PHE A 125 7.31 -8.60 6.42
C PHE A 125 7.24 -7.76 5.16
N ALA A 126 7.59 -8.37 4.03
CA ALA A 126 7.43 -7.80 2.70
C ALA A 126 6.43 -8.66 1.92
N SER A 127 5.29 -8.08 1.54
CA SER A 127 4.33 -8.70 0.63
C SER A 127 4.61 -8.19 -0.77
N LEU A 128 4.94 -9.11 -1.68
CA LEU A 128 5.25 -8.82 -3.06
C LEU A 128 4.03 -9.14 -3.92
N LEU A 129 3.57 -8.16 -4.68
CA LEU A 129 2.48 -8.32 -5.63
C LEU A 129 3.07 -8.50 -7.02
N PHE A 130 2.70 -9.60 -7.66
CA PHE A 130 3.12 -9.91 -9.02
C PHE A 130 1.93 -9.86 -9.99
N ASP A 131 2.22 -9.50 -11.23
CA ASP A 131 1.36 -9.71 -12.38
C ASP A 131 1.77 -11.04 -13.02
N CYS A 132 0.82 -11.92 -13.19
CA CYS A 132 1.02 -13.21 -13.83
C CYS A 132 -0.17 -13.50 -14.74
N GLU A 133 0.03 -14.31 -15.78
CA GLU A 133 -1.07 -14.80 -16.59
C GLU A 133 -2.04 -15.60 -15.72
N ASN A 134 -3.34 -15.44 -16.00
CA ASN A 134 -4.39 -16.15 -15.27
C ASN A 134 -4.18 -17.66 -15.38
N GLN A 135 -3.66 -18.25 -14.35
CA GLN A 135 -3.68 -19.69 -14.16
C GLN A 135 -5.05 -20.07 -13.62
N THR A 136 -6.05 -20.05 -14.47
CA THR A 136 -7.33 -20.69 -14.15
C THR A 136 -7.04 -22.17 -14.01
N ALA A 137 -7.08 -22.67 -12.78
CA ALA A 137 -7.06 -24.11 -12.59
C ALA A 137 -8.21 -24.71 -13.41
N GLU A 138 -7.89 -25.72 -14.22
CA GLU A 138 -8.94 -26.48 -14.90
C GLU A 138 -9.98 -26.87 -13.87
N LYS A 139 -11.25 -26.56 -14.16
CA LYS A 139 -12.35 -26.97 -13.29
C LYS A 139 -12.34 -28.49 -13.22
N ARG A 140 -11.74 -29.05 -12.17
CA ARG A 140 -11.94 -30.46 -11.85
C ARG A 140 -13.43 -30.64 -11.62
N GLN A 141 -14.04 -31.56 -12.34
CA GLN A 141 -15.40 -31.97 -12.02
C GLN A 141 -15.38 -32.43 -10.55
N ALA A 142 -16.06 -31.70 -9.69
CA ALA A 142 -16.12 -32.02 -8.29
C ALA A 142 -17.09 -33.20 -8.15
N GLU A 143 -16.56 -34.37 -7.81
CA GLU A 143 -17.37 -35.56 -7.48
C GLU A 143 -17.97 -35.48 -6.07
N LYS A 144 -17.49 -34.55 -5.24
CA LYS A 144 -17.96 -34.34 -3.87
C LYS A 144 -18.12 -32.86 -3.58
N PHE A 145 -19.25 -32.51 -2.99
CA PHE A 145 -19.55 -31.15 -2.55
C PHE A 145 -19.55 -31.12 -1.02
N LEU A 146 -18.84 -30.16 -0.43
CA LEU A 146 -18.91 -29.85 1.00
C LEU A 146 -19.70 -28.54 1.15
N GLY A 147 -20.87 -28.62 1.75
CA GLY A 147 -21.62 -27.45 2.21
C GLY A 147 -21.12 -27.01 3.58
N MET A 148 -20.73 -25.73 3.72
CA MET A 148 -20.47 -25.12 5.02
C MET A 148 -21.48 -24.03 5.25
N ASP A 149 -22.18 -24.12 6.37
CA ASP A 149 -23.09 -23.08 6.86
C ASP A 149 -22.38 -22.33 7.98
N PHE A 150 -22.36 -21.00 7.86
CA PHE A 150 -21.80 -20.13 8.90
C PHE A 150 -22.98 -19.44 9.60
N SER A 151 -23.40 -19.99 10.73
CA SER A 151 -24.39 -19.39 11.64
C SER A 151 -23.72 -18.42 12.60
#